data_729b9bba56c60eca2532fde01e3a5bf6
#
_entry.id   729b9bba56c60eca2532fde01e3a5bf6
#
_cell.length_a   1.000
_cell.length_b   1.000
_cell.length_c   1.000
_cell.angle_alpha   90.00
_cell.angle_beta   90.00
_cell.angle_gamma   90.00
#
_symmetry.space_group_name_H-M   'P 1'
#
loop_
_entity.id
_entity.type
_entity.pdbx_description
1 polymer ?
#
loop_
_entity_poly.entity_id
_entity_poly.type
_entity_poly.pdbx_seq_one_letter_code
_entity_poly.pdbx_strand_id
1 'polypeptide(L)'
;EFLSVIDDKSNTIQTPFPVFDTLSRQFPFYYQSHIDDTGLFFGFTETGGLNILNTFKRTKTRNSFDLLAFGLKGGGKSVTFKSMLEDQLLLGNKVMVLDIESEYQPMAKVYGGQTIKINSSSKINPLQICKVVDARVDDEISPEDEARENFATEMSRIRTFMSMYIPEIDMYTMEIFMDLVTECLSDKGIFPETDITLFEPDKFPCFTDVNNKVTEKLSQTHP
;
A
#
# COMPACT_ATOMS: atom_id res chain seq x y z
N GLU A 1 15.58 -32.75 -40.16
CA GLU A 1 14.25 -32.96 -40.80
C GLU A 1 13.88 -31.80 -41.74
N PHE A 2 14.11 -30.57 -41.40
CA PHE A 2 13.74 -29.40 -42.24
C PHE A 2 14.61 -29.32 -43.52
N LEU A 3 15.84 -29.77 -43.48
CA LEU A 3 16.74 -29.80 -44.63
C LEU A 3 16.55 -31.02 -45.53
N SER A 4 15.99 -32.12 -45.03
CA SER A 4 15.71 -33.32 -45.83
C SER A 4 14.53 -33.14 -46.81
N VAL A 5 13.65 -32.19 -46.52
CA VAL A 5 12.51 -31.85 -47.38
C VAL A 5 12.92 -31.04 -48.62
N ILE A 6 14.10 -30.43 -48.60
CA ILE A 6 14.63 -29.61 -49.71
C ILE A 6 15.34 -30.49 -50.77
N ASP A 7 15.77 -31.70 -50.43
CA ASP A 7 16.61 -32.53 -51.28
C ASP A 7 15.81 -33.63 -52.01
N ASP A 8 14.52 -33.78 -51.72
CA ASP A 8 13.66 -34.74 -52.41
C ASP A 8 13.04 -34.13 -53.67
N LYS A 9 13.73 -34.32 -54.79
CA LYS A 9 13.29 -33.85 -56.13
C LYS A 9 12.02 -34.48 -56.65
N SER A 10 11.39 -35.42 -55.93
CA SER A 10 10.19 -36.13 -56.35
C SER A 10 8.91 -35.54 -55.80
N ASN A 11 8.97 -34.65 -54.79
CA ASN A 11 7.81 -34.09 -54.13
C ASN A 11 7.89 -32.56 -54.05
N THR A 12 7.94 -31.91 -55.19
CA THR A 12 7.85 -30.45 -55.25
C THR A 12 6.44 -30.04 -54.97
N ILE A 13 6.06 -29.95 -53.70
CA ILE A 13 4.91 -29.15 -53.30
C ILE A 13 5.32 -27.70 -53.51
N GLN A 14 5.03 -27.16 -54.69
CA GLN A 14 5.11 -25.72 -54.97
C GLN A 14 4.04 -25.00 -54.17
N THR A 15 4.18 -24.91 -52.85
CA THR A 15 3.51 -23.87 -52.10
C THR A 15 4.37 -22.60 -52.31
N PRO A 16 3.77 -21.55 -52.85
CA PRO A 16 4.46 -20.27 -52.88
C PRO A 16 4.56 -19.78 -51.43
N PHE A 17 5.60 -20.24 -50.76
CA PHE A 17 5.99 -19.61 -49.48
C PHE A 17 6.53 -18.23 -49.85
N PRO A 18 5.94 -17.16 -49.36
CA PRO A 18 6.59 -15.86 -49.39
C PRO A 18 7.78 -15.95 -48.44
N VAL A 19 8.92 -16.46 -48.98
CA VAL A 19 10.13 -16.79 -48.22
C VAL A 19 10.59 -15.61 -47.37
N PHE A 20 10.41 -14.38 -47.88
CA PHE A 20 10.76 -13.15 -47.15
C PHE A 20 9.84 -12.88 -45.97
N ASP A 21 8.55 -13.01 -46.12
CA ASP A 21 7.57 -12.66 -45.08
C ASP A 21 7.57 -13.73 -43.95
N THR A 22 7.78 -14.96 -44.31
CA THR A 22 7.87 -16.08 -43.35
C THR A 22 9.20 -16.09 -42.60
N LEU A 23 10.32 -15.81 -43.26
CA LEU A 23 11.61 -15.67 -42.61
C LEU A 23 11.72 -14.44 -41.73
N SER A 24 11.13 -13.30 -42.11
CA SER A 24 11.10 -12.11 -41.27
C SER A 24 10.29 -12.29 -40.00
N ARG A 25 9.24 -13.12 -40.05
CA ARG A 25 8.43 -13.48 -38.87
C ARG A 25 9.06 -14.54 -37.99
N GLN A 26 9.98 -15.33 -38.52
CA GLN A 26 10.72 -16.37 -37.79
C GLN A 26 12.15 -15.95 -37.42
N PHE A 27 12.42 -14.64 -37.41
CA PHE A 27 13.71 -14.10 -37.07
C PHE A 27 14.08 -14.50 -35.62
N PRO A 28 15.05 -15.41 -35.42
CA PRO A 28 15.32 -15.99 -34.10
C PRO A 28 16.02 -15.02 -33.14
N PHE A 29 16.38 -13.83 -33.62
CA PHE A 29 17.06 -12.80 -32.83
C PHE A 29 16.11 -11.70 -32.30
N TYR A 30 14.80 -11.99 -32.26
CA TYR A 30 13.86 -11.12 -31.60
C TYR A 30 14.07 -11.19 -30.09
N TYR A 31 14.43 -10.08 -29.48
CA TYR A 31 14.38 -9.96 -28.04
C TYR A 31 13.29 -8.97 -27.65
N GLN A 32 12.51 -9.33 -26.67
CA GLN A 32 11.49 -8.48 -26.11
C GLN A 32 12.04 -7.83 -24.85
N SER A 33 12.04 -6.52 -24.80
CA SER A 33 12.37 -5.75 -23.61
C SER A 33 11.16 -4.96 -23.14
N HIS A 34 11.04 -4.81 -21.85
CA HIS A 34 10.07 -3.93 -21.22
C HIS A 34 10.84 -2.87 -20.45
N ILE A 35 10.93 -1.67 -20.98
CA ILE A 35 11.71 -0.58 -20.40
C ILE A 35 10.80 0.62 -20.24
N ASP A 36 10.48 0.96 -18.98
CA ASP A 36 9.90 2.25 -18.62
C ASP A 36 11.04 3.28 -18.45
N ASP A 37 10.74 4.57 -18.61
CA ASP A 37 11.70 5.66 -18.50
C ASP A 37 12.37 5.73 -17.11
N THR A 38 11.63 5.30 -16.09
CA THR A 38 12.07 5.14 -14.70
C THR A 38 11.47 3.85 -14.16
N GLY A 39 12.08 3.20 -13.18
CA GLY A 39 11.51 2.00 -12.58
C GLY A 39 12.54 1.08 -11.97
N LEU A 40 12.07 -0.06 -11.53
CA LEU A 40 12.84 -1.10 -10.88
C LEU A 40 13.32 -2.12 -11.92
N PHE A 41 14.53 -2.59 -11.75
CA PHE A 41 15.07 -3.67 -12.56
C PHE A 41 14.53 -5.03 -12.06
N PHE A 42 13.68 -5.67 -12.86
CA PHE A 42 13.08 -6.98 -12.55
C PHE A 42 13.89 -8.16 -13.09
N GLY A 43 14.92 -7.91 -13.88
CA GLY A 43 15.74 -8.96 -14.50
C GLY A 43 15.71 -8.91 -16.03
N PHE A 44 15.92 -10.07 -16.63
CA PHE A 44 15.93 -10.25 -18.07
C PHE A 44 14.72 -11.08 -18.52
N THR A 45 14.24 -10.80 -19.72
CA THR A 45 13.25 -11.66 -20.37
C THR A 45 13.91 -12.97 -20.83
N GLU A 46 13.11 -13.99 -21.17
CA GLU A 46 13.62 -15.27 -21.71
C GLU A 46 14.49 -15.07 -22.96
N THR A 47 14.25 -14.00 -23.72
CA THR A 47 15.00 -13.64 -24.92
C THR A 47 16.21 -12.75 -24.66
N GLY A 48 16.53 -12.47 -23.39
CA GLY A 48 17.68 -11.67 -22.98
C GLY A 48 17.46 -10.15 -22.96
N GLY A 49 16.25 -9.70 -23.20
CA GLY A 49 15.88 -8.27 -23.10
C GLY A 49 15.79 -7.80 -21.65
N LEU A 50 16.09 -6.52 -21.40
CA LEU A 50 15.93 -5.88 -20.10
C LEU A 50 14.46 -5.75 -19.69
N ASN A 51 14.18 -5.96 -18.40
CA ASN A 51 12.87 -5.75 -17.82
C ASN A 51 12.96 -4.71 -16.70
N ILE A 52 12.62 -3.44 -17.03
CA ILE A 52 12.60 -2.30 -16.11
C ILE A 52 11.18 -1.80 -16.07
N LEU A 53 10.54 -1.90 -14.92
CA LEU A 53 9.14 -1.55 -14.73
C LEU A 53 8.98 -0.48 -13.65
N ASN A 54 8.24 0.58 -13.98
CA ASN A 54 7.77 1.54 -13.01
C ASN A 54 6.40 1.07 -12.48
N THR A 55 6.38 0.62 -11.23
CA THR A 55 5.16 0.13 -10.57
C THR A 55 4.11 1.23 -10.36
N PHE A 56 4.50 2.52 -10.40
CA PHE A 56 3.61 3.67 -10.29
C PHE A 56 3.18 4.26 -11.64
N LYS A 57 3.63 3.68 -12.76
CA LYS A 57 3.24 4.14 -14.11
C LYS A 57 2.03 3.37 -14.63
N ARG A 58 0.93 4.08 -14.87
CA ARG A 58 -0.23 3.55 -15.57
C ARG A 58 -0.01 3.59 -17.07
N THR A 59 -0.39 2.52 -17.74
CA THR A 59 -0.39 2.41 -19.21
C THR A 59 -1.72 1.83 -19.67
N LYS A 60 -1.95 1.75 -20.97
CA LYS A 60 -3.16 1.12 -21.54
C LYS A 60 -3.32 -0.36 -21.12
N THR A 61 -2.21 -1.03 -20.79
CA THR A 61 -2.19 -2.44 -20.39
C THR A 61 -1.98 -2.64 -18.88
N ARG A 62 -1.60 -1.58 -18.15
CA ARG A 62 -1.39 -1.56 -16.70
C ARG A 62 -2.27 -0.48 -16.09
N ASN A 63 -3.46 -0.85 -15.65
CA ASN A 63 -4.47 0.07 -15.12
C ASN A 63 -4.40 0.26 -13.60
N SER A 64 -3.72 -0.65 -12.89
CA SER A 64 -3.53 -0.64 -11.44
C SER A 64 -2.05 -0.58 -11.08
N PHE A 65 -1.78 -0.14 -9.84
CA PHE A 65 -0.46 -0.19 -9.22
C PHE A 65 -0.27 -1.47 -8.39
N ASP A 66 -1.29 -2.32 -8.30
CA ASP A 66 -1.24 -3.54 -7.53
C ASP A 66 -0.32 -4.56 -8.20
N LEU A 67 0.50 -5.21 -7.37
CA LEU A 67 1.39 -6.28 -7.79
C LEU A 67 1.08 -7.55 -7.00
N LEU A 68 0.83 -8.63 -7.71
CA LEU A 68 0.65 -9.96 -7.13
C LEU A 68 1.82 -10.87 -7.54
N ALA A 69 2.45 -11.51 -6.57
CA ALA A 69 3.51 -12.47 -6.84
C ALA A 69 3.14 -13.87 -6.33
N PHE A 70 3.20 -14.83 -7.22
CA PHE A 70 2.94 -16.25 -6.94
C PHE A 70 4.21 -17.05 -7.14
N GLY A 71 4.42 -18.06 -6.31
CA GLY A 71 5.56 -18.95 -6.45
C GLY A 71 5.62 -19.98 -5.34
N LEU A 72 6.35 -21.06 -5.57
CA LEU A 72 6.57 -22.10 -4.59
C LEU A 72 7.39 -21.59 -3.39
N LYS A 73 7.30 -22.28 -2.27
CA LYS A 73 8.14 -22.00 -1.11
C LYS A 73 9.61 -22.16 -1.50
N GLY A 74 10.46 -21.19 -1.14
CA GLY A 74 11.85 -21.15 -1.54
C GLY A 74 12.11 -20.59 -2.96
N GLY A 75 11.09 -20.25 -3.73
CA GLY A 75 11.21 -19.70 -5.10
C GLY A 75 11.66 -18.24 -5.20
N GLY A 76 12.19 -17.65 -4.13
CA GLY A 76 12.76 -16.30 -4.15
C GLY A 76 11.78 -15.14 -4.02
N LYS A 77 10.48 -15.38 -3.76
CA LYS A 77 9.47 -14.31 -3.63
C LYS A 77 9.87 -13.21 -2.64
N SER A 78 10.21 -13.59 -1.40
CA SER A 78 10.61 -12.63 -0.36
C SER A 78 11.89 -11.87 -0.73
N VAL A 79 12.81 -12.52 -1.43
CA VAL A 79 14.06 -11.88 -1.91
C VAL A 79 13.73 -10.81 -2.94
N THR A 80 12.88 -11.14 -3.93
CA THR A 80 12.44 -10.19 -4.96
C THR A 80 11.73 -8.99 -4.34
N PHE A 81 10.78 -9.24 -3.42
CA PHE A 81 10.09 -8.14 -2.73
C PHE A 81 11.03 -7.28 -1.88
N LYS A 82 11.98 -7.89 -1.17
CA LYS A 82 12.97 -7.13 -0.40
C LYS A 82 13.79 -6.21 -1.31
N SER A 83 14.26 -6.73 -2.46
CA SER A 83 14.98 -5.90 -3.44
C SER A 83 14.12 -4.75 -3.96
N MET A 84 12.85 -5.01 -4.31
CA MET A 84 11.93 -3.97 -4.76
C MET A 84 11.67 -2.90 -3.69
N LEU A 85 11.49 -3.30 -2.43
CA LEU A 85 11.26 -2.36 -1.32
C LEU A 85 12.52 -1.54 -1.02
N GLU A 86 13.70 -2.16 -1.15
CA GLU A 86 14.98 -1.49 -1.01
C GLU A 86 15.16 -0.40 -2.06
N ASP A 87 14.86 -0.69 -3.32
CA ASP A 87 14.88 0.30 -4.39
C ASP A 87 13.88 1.44 -4.13
N GLN A 88 12.68 1.14 -3.61
CA GLN A 88 11.70 2.18 -3.24
C GLN A 88 12.21 3.07 -2.09
N LEU A 89 12.86 2.49 -1.09
CA LEU A 89 13.46 3.25 0.01
C LEU A 89 14.60 4.15 -0.48
N LEU A 90 15.43 3.66 -1.41
CA LEU A 90 16.51 4.45 -2.02
C LEU A 90 15.98 5.61 -2.87
N LEU A 91 14.80 5.47 -3.46
CA LEU A 91 14.09 6.53 -4.17
C LEU A 91 13.41 7.55 -3.21
N GLY A 92 13.50 7.35 -1.89
CA GLY A 92 12.90 8.21 -0.89
C GLY A 92 11.41 7.94 -0.62
N ASN A 93 10.86 6.87 -1.16
CA ASN A 93 9.48 6.50 -0.93
C ASN A 93 9.27 5.91 0.48
N LYS A 94 8.10 6.16 1.06
CA LYS A 94 7.70 5.54 2.32
C LYS A 94 7.20 4.12 2.04
N VAL A 95 7.68 3.18 2.84
CA VAL A 95 7.33 1.76 2.72
C VAL A 95 6.70 1.28 4.01
N MET A 96 5.56 0.60 3.91
CA MET A 96 4.89 -0.08 5.00
C MET A 96 4.74 -1.56 4.66
N VAL A 97 5.15 -2.43 5.58
CA VAL A 97 5.10 -3.88 5.39
C VAL A 97 4.28 -4.52 6.49
N LEU A 98 3.29 -5.33 6.11
CA LEU A 98 2.63 -6.25 7.02
C LEU A 98 3.36 -7.59 6.97
N ASP A 99 4.16 -7.87 8.00
CA ASP A 99 5.11 -8.98 8.05
C ASP A 99 4.67 -10.03 9.09
N ILE A 100 4.11 -11.13 8.62
CA ILE A 100 3.63 -12.22 9.47
C ILE A 100 4.80 -13.12 9.91
N GLU A 101 5.80 -13.29 9.06
CA GLU A 101 6.92 -14.22 9.27
C GLU A 101 8.14 -13.54 9.92
N SER A 102 8.07 -12.23 10.15
CA SER A 102 9.16 -11.40 10.71
C SER A 102 10.45 -11.41 9.88
N GLU A 103 10.33 -11.54 8.56
CA GLU A 103 11.46 -11.58 7.63
C GLU A 103 12.02 -10.19 7.27
N TYR A 104 11.23 -9.12 7.46
CA TYR A 104 11.58 -7.75 7.04
C TYR A 104 12.18 -6.89 8.16
N GLN A 105 12.20 -7.38 9.41
CA GLN A 105 12.75 -6.64 10.54
C GLN A 105 14.22 -6.21 10.38
N PRO A 106 15.14 -7.07 9.85
CA PRO A 106 16.52 -6.67 9.62
C PRO A 106 16.64 -5.50 8.64
N MET A 107 15.83 -5.52 7.58
CA MET A 107 15.76 -4.46 6.57
C MET A 107 15.27 -3.14 7.19
N ALA A 108 14.15 -3.18 7.93
CA ALA A 108 13.64 -2.01 8.63
C ALA A 108 14.70 -1.38 9.53
N LYS A 109 15.46 -2.19 10.26
CA LYS A 109 16.55 -1.71 11.14
C LYS A 109 17.69 -1.03 10.36
N VAL A 110 18.09 -1.58 9.21
CA VAL A 110 19.17 -1.02 8.37
C VAL A 110 18.78 0.35 7.82
N TYR A 111 17.52 0.51 7.40
CA TYR A 111 17.02 1.77 6.82
C TYR A 111 16.41 2.72 7.85
N GLY A 112 16.65 2.52 9.15
CA GLY A 112 16.14 3.39 10.21
C GLY A 112 14.63 3.34 10.40
N GLY A 113 13.99 2.30 9.90
CA GLY A 113 12.56 2.08 10.02
C GLY A 113 12.12 1.61 11.40
N GLN A 114 10.83 1.70 11.67
CA GLN A 114 10.22 1.27 12.92
C GLN A 114 9.52 -0.08 12.74
N THR A 115 9.70 -0.98 13.71
CA THR A 115 8.99 -2.27 13.76
C THR A 115 7.97 -2.24 14.89
N ILE A 116 6.70 -2.39 14.54
CA ILE A 116 5.59 -2.46 15.50
C ILE A 116 5.16 -3.93 15.58
N LYS A 117 5.32 -4.55 16.76
CA LYS A 117 4.85 -5.92 16.99
C LYS A 117 3.45 -5.88 17.58
N ILE A 118 2.46 -6.39 16.84
CA ILE A 118 1.09 -6.50 17.32
C ILE A 118 1.01 -7.72 18.23
N ASN A 119 1.18 -7.51 19.54
CA ASN A 119 1.09 -8.54 20.56
C ASN A 119 0.50 -7.95 21.85
N SER A 120 0.38 -8.76 22.91
CA SER A 120 -0.17 -8.33 24.20
C SER A 120 0.60 -7.19 24.89
N SER A 121 1.84 -6.93 24.50
CA SER A 121 2.68 -5.86 25.06
C SER A 121 2.69 -4.58 24.26
N SER A 122 2.35 -4.63 22.97
CA SER A 122 2.27 -3.45 22.09
C SER A 122 0.81 -3.05 21.92
N LYS A 123 0.50 -1.80 22.25
CA LYS A 123 -0.84 -1.24 22.12
C LYS A 123 -0.84 -0.21 21.00
N ILE A 124 -1.77 -0.36 20.06
CA ILE A 124 -2.09 0.66 19.07
C ILE A 124 -3.29 1.43 19.60
N ASN A 125 -3.20 2.74 19.68
CA ASN A 125 -4.31 3.57 20.09
C ASN A 125 -5.18 3.91 18.84
N PRO A 126 -6.39 3.33 18.69
CA PRO A 126 -7.23 3.61 17.53
C PRO A 126 -7.82 5.02 17.53
N LEU A 127 -7.81 5.70 18.68
CA LEU A 127 -8.32 7.07 18.83
C LEU A 127 -7.25 8.13 18.56
N GLN A 128 -6.01 7.72 18.25
CA GLN A 128 -4.97 8.65 17.83
C GLN A 128 -5.30 9.20 16.45
N ILE A 129 -5.38 10.53 16.34
CA ILE A 129 -5.55 11.23 15.07
C ILE A 129 -4.19 11.38 14.40
N CYS A 130 -4.09 11.02 13.13
CA CYS A 130 -2.88 11.12 12.34
C CYS A 130 -3.07 12.13 11.21
N LYS A 131 -2.02 12.87 10.83
CA LYS A 131 -2.11 13.72 9.63
C LYS A 131 -2.22 12.82 8.40
N VAL A 132 -3.32 12.94 7.68
CA VAL A 132 -3.48 12.32 6.36
C VAL A 132 -2.67 13.16 5.38
N VAL A 133 -1.64 12.56 4.78
CA VAL A 133 -0.92 13.19 3.69
C VAL A 133 -1.72 12.94 2.42
N ASP A 134 -2.58 13.87 2.06
CA ASP A 134 -3.21 13.82 0.74
C ASP A 134 -2.17 14.20 -0.31
N ALA A 135 -2.03 13.35 -1.34
CA ALA A 135 -1.14 13.62 -2.48
C ALA A 135 -1.71 14.69 -3.42
N ARG A 136 -2.89 15.22 -3.13
CA ARG A 136 -3.48 16.35 -3.84
C ARG A 136 -2.95 17.63 -3.19
N VAL A 137 -1.90 18.15 -3.75
CA VAL A 137 -1.45 19.51 -3.47
C VAL A 137 -2.38 20.44 -4.26
N ASP A 138 -3.57 20.69 -3.73
CA ASP A 138 -4.37 21.83 -4.15
C ASP A 138 -3.82 23.04 -3.38
N ASP A 139 -3.04 23.87 -4.04
CA ASP A 139 -2.36 25.05 -3.47
C ASP A 139 -3.33 26.16 -2.96
N GLU A 140 -4.64 25.89 -2.91
CA GLU A 140 -5.69 26.88 -2.58
C GLU A 140 -6.40 26.63 -1.25
N ILE A 141 -6.08 25.55 -0.51
CA ILE A 141 -6.78 25.24 0.76
C ILE A 141 -6.07 25.93 1.93
N SER A 142 -6.84 26.61 2.78
CA SER A 142 -6.27 27.23 3.97
C SER A 142 -5.80 26.15 4.97
N PRO A 143 -4.75 26.40 5.78
CA PRO A 143 -4.28 25.43 6.79
C PRO A 143 -5.37 25.01 7.80
N GLU A 144 -6.33 25.91 8.09
CA GLU A 144 -7.46 25.63 8.98
C GLU A 144 -8.47 24.68 8.33
N ASP A 145 -8.75 24.84 7.04
CA ASP A 145 -9.65 23.96 6.30
C ASP A 145 -9.02 22.58 6.09
N GLU A 146 -7.70 22.52 5.82
CA GLU A 146 -6.96 21.25 5.80
C GLU A 146 -7.04 20.52 7.14
N ALA A 147 -6.90 21.24 8.26
CA ALA A 147 -7.00 20.65 9.60
C ALA A 147 -8.41 20.09 9.86
N ARG A 148 -9.46 20.81 9.47
CA ARG A 148 -10.86 20.36 9.59
C ARG A 148 -11.15 19.12 8.75
N GLU A 149 -10.66 19.09 7.51
CA GLU A 149 -10.84 17.94 6.63
C GLU A 149 -10.11 16.70 7.16
N ASN A 150 -8.89 16.88 7.64
CA ASN A 150 -8.13 15.83 8.31
C ASN A 150 -8.86 15.30 9.54
N PHE A 151 -9.38 16.19 10.39
CA PHE A 151 -10.14 15.80 11.58
C PHE A 151 -11.39 15.00 11.22
N ALA A 152 -12.18 15.45 10.24
CA ALA A 152 -13.37 14.75 9.80
C ALA A 152 -13.06 13.37 9.22
N THR A 153 -11.97 13.25 8.45
CA THR A 153 -11.50 11.98 7.88
C THR A 153 -11.11 11.01 8.99
N GLU A 154 -10.37 11.46 9.98
CA GLU A 154 -9.94 10.64 11.11
C GLU A 154 -11.12 10.22 12.01
N MET A 155 -12.10 11.11 12.24
CA MET A 155 -13.33 10.74 12.94
C MET A 155 -14.13 9.67 12.18
N SER A 156 -14.19 9.76 10.86
CA SER A 156 -14.77 8.72 10.00
C SER A 156 -14.02 7.40 10.11
N ARG A 157 -12.67 7.43 10.20
CA ARG A 157 -11.82 6.25 10.42
C ARG A 157 -12.12 5.59 11.77
N ILE A 158 -12.24 6.38 12.84
CA ILE A 158 -12.58 5.88 14.17
C ILE A 158 -13.95 5.21 14.15
N ARG A 159 -14.94 5.82 13.51
CA ARG A 159 -16.27 5.25 13.31
C ARG A 159 -16.23 3.92 12.58
N THR A 160 -15.47 3.85 11.48
CA THR A 160 -15.28 2.62 10.70
C THR A 160 -14.61 1.53 11.52
N PHE A 161 -13.57 1.89 12.28
CA PHE A 161 -12.90 0.95 13.19
C PHE A 161 -13.88 0.36 14.21
N MET A 162 -14.71 1.20 14.84
CA MET A 162 -15.68 0.74 15.83
C MET A 162 -16.77 -0.14 15.22
N SER A 163 -17.24 0.16 14.01
CA SER A 163 -18.21 -0.69 13.31
C SER A 163 -17.63 -2.07 12.93
N MET A 164 -16.34 -2.15 12.67
CA MET A 164 -15.64 -3.43 12.44
C MET A 164 -15.38 -4.19 13.74
N TYR A 165 -15.07 -3.47 14.81
CA TYR A 165 -14.75 -4.06 16.12
C TYR A 165 -16.00 -4.56 16.84
N ILE A 166 -17.11 -3.85 16.73
CA ILE A 166 -18.43 -4.21 17.27
C ILE A 166 -19.44 -4.19 16.11
N PRO A 167 -19.56 -5.29 15.33
CA PRO A 167 -20.45 -5.31 14.15
C PRO A 167 -21.93 -5.08 14.47
N GLU A 168 -22.35 -5.36 15.70
CA GLU A 168 -23.75 -5.22 16.15
C GLU A 168 -24.03 -3.87 16.82
N ILE A 169 -23.10 -2.91 16.78
CA ILE A 169 -23.31 -1.60 17.39
C ILE A 169 -24.44 -0.88 16.67
N ASP A 170 -25.46 -0.47 17.41
CA ASP A 170 -26.55 0.33 16.85
C ASP A 170 -26.12 1.78 16.60
N MET A 171 -26.86 2.46 15.74
CA MET A 171 -26.53 3.82 15.31
C MET A 171 -26.52 4.82 16.47
N TYR A 172 -27.45 4.65 17.42
CA TYR A 172 -27.56 5.55 18.56
C TYR A 172 -26.35 5.41 19.51
N THR A 173 -25.97 4.18 19.82
CA THR A 173 -24.76 3.89 20.63
C THR A 173 -23.48 4.39 19.94
N MET A 174 -23.41 4.26 18.62
CA MET A 174 -22.28 4.79 17.84
C MET A 174 -22.19 6.31 17.95
N GLU A 175 -23.30 7.03 17.84
CA GLU A 175 -23.29 8.50 17.97
C GLU A 175 -22.84 8.92 19.38
N ILE A 176 -23.37 8.29 20.43
CA ILE A 176 -22.91 8.55 21.81
C ILE A 176 -21.41 8.32 21.96
N PHE A 177 -20.91 7.22 21.40
CA PHE A 177 -19.48 6.93 21.43
C PHE A 177 -18.66 8.02 20.73
N MET A 178 -19.09 8.47 19.55
CA MET A 178 -18.40 9.51 18.78
C MET A 178 -18.42 10.87 19.50
N ASP A 179 -19.53 11.20 20.17
CA ASP A 179 -19.63 12.41 21.00
C ASP A 179 -18.65 12.35 22.18
N LEU A 180 -18.55 11.21 22.85
CA LEU A 180 -17.60 11.00 23.95
C LEU A 180 -16.15 11.09 23.48
N VAL A 181 -15.84 10.54 22.32
CA VAL A 181 -14.49 10.66 21.74
C VAL A 181 -14.17 12.13 21.44
N THR A 182 -15.11 12.87 20.87
CA THR A 182 -14.96 14.29 20.57
C THR A 182 -14.76 15.11 21.85
N GLU A 183 -15.52 14.83 22.91
CA GLU A 183 -15.31 15.45 24.21
C GLU A 183 -13.94 15.14 24.80
N CYS A 184 -13.49 13.89 24.71
CA CYS A 184 -12.16 13.49 25.19
C CYS A 184 -11.03 14.18 24.41
N LEU A 185 -11.18 14.36 23.10
CA LEU A 185 -10.25 15.14 22.28
C LEU A 185 -10.22 16.61 22.72
N SER A 186 -11.39 17.20 22.89
CA SER A 186 -11.53 18.60 23.34
C SER A 186 -10.91 18.84 24.72
N ASP A 187 -11.08 17.91 25.67
CA ASP A 187 -10.45 17.97 27.00
C ASP A 187 -8.93 17.97 26.94
N LYS A 188 -8.36 17.37 25.90
CA LYS A 188 -6.93 17.36 25.64
C LYS A 188 -6.46 18.52 24.76
N GLY A 189 -7.35 19.44 24.42
CA GLY A 189 -7.06 20.62 23.61
C GLY A 189 -6.99 20.35 22.12
N ILE A 190 -7.57 19.25 21.66
CA ILE A 190 -7.58 18.86 20.24
C ILE A 190 -8.96 19.20 19.66
N PHE A 191 -8.99 20.20 18.80
CA PHE A 191 -10.19 20.70 18.11
C PHE A 191 -10.06 20.49 16.60
N PRO A 192 -11.14 20.61 15.83
CA PRO A 192 -11.10 20.43 14.38
C PRO A 192 -10.09 21.32 13.64
N GLU A 193 -9.80 22.49 14.16
CA GLU A 193 -8.85 23.45 13.58
C GLU A 193 -7.41 23.29 14.10
N THR A 194 -7.19 22.33 14.99
CA THR A 194 -5.89 22.17 15.65
C THR A 194 -4.90 21.46 14.71
N ASP A 195 -3.69 22.01 14.59
CA ASP A 195 -2.60 21.30 13.93
C ASP A 195 -2.13 20.13 14.80
N ILE A 196 -2.58 18.95 14.41
CA ILE A 196 -2.29 17.69 15.12
C ILE A 196 -0.82 17.27 15.06
N THR A 197 -0.02 17.86 14.18
CA THR A 197 1.42 17.56 14.08
C THR A 197 2.20 18.02 15.29
N LEU A 198 1.63 18.94 16.09
CA LEU A 198 2.21 19.46 17.32
C LEU A 198 2.00 18.55 18.53
N PHE A 199 1.19 17.50 18.39
CA PHE A 199 0.85 16.60 19.49
C PHE A 199 1.66 15.30 19.44
N GLU A 200 2.23 14.95 20.57
CA GLU A 200 2.85 13.64 20.74
C GLU A 200 1.79 12.53 20.86
N PRO A 201 2.10 11.29 20.43
CA PRO A 201 1.16 10.18 20.44
C PRO A 201 0.49 9.91 21.80
N ASP A 202 1.22 10.16 22.90
CA ASP A 202 0.74 9.92 24.27
C ASP A 202 -0.32 10.93 24.74
N LYS A 203 -0.49 12.04 24.03
CA LYS A 203 -1.46 13.08 24.35
C LYS A 203 -2.85 12.81 23.81
N PHE A 204 -2.98 11.87 22.88
CA PHE A 204 -4.29 11.50 22.36
C PHE A 204 -5.08 10.68 23.38
N PRO A 205 -6.41 10.85 23.43
CA PRO A 205 -7.25 10.04 24.30
C PRO A 205 -7.17 8.57 23.92
N CYS A 206 -7.37 7.69 24.89
CA CYS A 206 -7.48 6.26 24.69
C CYS A 206 -8.84 5.75 25.14
N PHE A 207 -9.16 4.49 24.90
CA PHE A 207 -10.43 3.89 25.34
C PHE A 207 -10.64 3.97 26.86
N THR A 208 -9.59 4.02 27.65
CA THR A 208 -9.70 4.21 29.09
C THR A 208 -10.26 5.59 29.43
N ASP A 209 -9.85 6.64 28.70
CA ASP A 209 -10.36 7.99 28.90
C ASP A 209 -11.86 8.07 28.57
N VAL A 210 -12.26 7.45 27.46
CA VAL A 210 -13.68 7.36 27.08
C VAL A 210 -14.50 6.61 28.13
N ASN A 211 -13.99 5.46 28.63
CA ASN A 211 -14.66 4.69 29.67
C ASN A 211 -14.81 5.48 31.00
N ASN A 212 -13.78 6.22 31.38
CA ASN A 212 -13.83 7.09 32.55
C ASN A 212 -14.92 8.16 32.39
N LYS A 213 -15.03 8.75 31.21
CA LYS A 213 -16.04 9.77 30.90
C LYS A 213 -17.45 9.20 30.90
N VAL A 214 -17.65 7.97 30.43
CA VAL A 214 -18.93 7.25 30.57
C VAL A 214 -19.30 7.07 32.04
N THR A 215 -18.34 6.60 32.86
CA THR A 215 -18.56 6.37 34.29
C THR A 215 -18.90 7.67 35.04
N GLU A 216 -18.22 8.75 34.71
CA GLU A 216 -18.53 10.09 35.26
C GLU A 216 -19.92 10.53 34.93
N LYS A 217 -20.35 10.47 33.65
CA LYS A 217 -21.72 10.84 33.24
C LYS A 217 -22.78 9.97 33.89
N LEU A 218 -22.54 8.69 34.03
CA LEU A 218 -23.48 7.79 34.73
C LEU A 218 -23.62 8.14 36.22
N SER A 219 -22.51 8.50 36.90
CA SER A 219 -22.54 8.88 38.31
C SER A 219 -23.27 10.24 38.56
N GLN A 220 -23.28 11.13 37.55
CA GLN A 220 -24.01 12.39 37.60
C GLN A 220 -25.51 12.20 37.34
N THR A 221 -25.87 11.15 36.58
CA THR A 221 -27.30 10.91 36.21
C THR A 221 -28.03 10.06 37.25
N HIS A 222 -27.31 9.29 38.03
CA HIS A 222 -27.84 8.45 39.13
C HIS A 222 -27.00 8.69 40.40
N PRO A 223 -27.30 9.76 41.17
CA PRO A 223 -26.65 10.03 42.47
C PRO A 223 -27.04 9.03 43.56
#